data_25df03dfb55d38568d117513285d5fc8
#
_entry.id   25df03dfb55d38568d117513285d5fc8
#
_cell.length_a   1.000
_cell.length_b   1.000
_cell.length_c   1.000
_cell.angle_alpha   90.00
_cell.angle_beta   90.00
_cell.angle_gamma   90.00
#
_symmetry.space_group_name_H-M   'P 1'
#
loop_
_entity.id
_entity.type
_entity.pdbx_description
1 polymer ?
#
loop_
_entity_poly.entity_id
_entity_poly.type
_entity_poly.pdbx_seq_one_letter_code
_entity_poly.pdbx_strand_id
1 'polypeptide(L)'
;LPLDLEACTRTELSKVVYASSSSVYGDDGVMPMREDQRPQPVSPYGVSKLAAEHLCYLYWVAHKVPTVSLRYFTVYGPRQRPDMAFNRFLHAMLAGEAVTLYGTGEQTRDFTFVGDAVAATIGAANRGEPGHVYNIGGGARVSVNRVLELMAACTASSTFHLARYSSTCCSDILSPTGIAEGIGAQREVLTK
;
A
#
# COMPACT_ATOMS: atom_id res chain seq x y z
N LEU A 1 2.11 -4.57 19.86
CA LEU A 1 0.83 -5.18 19.47
C LEU A 1 0.22 -6.12 20.52
N PRO A 2 0.96 -7.10 21.14
CA PRO A 2 0.33 -7.96 22.15
C PRO A 2 -0.29 -7.20 23.32
N LEU A 3 0.39 -6.17 23.83
CA LEU A 3 -0.12 -5.33 24.90
C LEU A 3 -1.36 -4.53 24.49
N ASP A 4 -1.42 -4.06 23.27
CA ASP A 4 -2.58 -3.34 22.73
C ASP A 4 -3.79 -4.27 22.58
N LEU A 5 -3.58 -5.50 22.07
CA LEU A 5 -4.64 -6.50 21.96
C LEU A 5 -5.13 -6.97 23.32
N GLU A 6 -4.24 -7.12 24.30
CA GLU A 6 -4.61 -7.42 25.69
C GLU A 6 -5.48 -6.30 26.31
N ALA A 7 -5.12 -5.04 26.05
CA ALA A 7 -5.94 -3.90 26.47
C ALA A 7 -7.34 -3.93 25.82
N CYS A 8 -7.41 -4.33 24.55
CA CYS A 8 -8.67 -4.46 23.82
C CYS A 8 -9.63 -5.49 24.42
N THR A 9 -9.13 -6.51 25.14
CA THR A 9 -9.99 -7.50 25.80
C THR A 9 -10.82 -6.92 26.95
N ARG A 10 -10.38 -5.77 27.48
CA ARG A 10 -10.98 -5.07 28.62
C ARG A 10 -11.84 -3.88 28.23
N THR A 11 -12.02 -3.66 26.93
CA THR A 11 -12.70 -2.47 26.40
C THR A 11 -13.69 -2.90 25.32
N GLU A 12 -14.89 -2.38 25.35
CA GLU A 12 -15.81 -2.54 24.24
C GLU A 12 -15.34 -1.74 23.04
N LEU A 13 -14.89 -2.44 21.99
CA LEU A 13 -14.43 -1.85 20.73
C LEU A 13 -15.30 -2.33 19.58
N SER A 14 -15.63 -1.42 18.69
CA SER A 14 -16.33 -1.78 17.45
C SER A 14 -15.44 -2.56 16.50
N LYS A 15 -14.16 -2.20 16.38
CA LYS A 15 -13.18 -2.85 15.49
C LYS A 15 -11.74 -2.48 15.81
N VAL A 16 -10.83 -3.43 15.60
CA VAL A 16 -9.38 -3.20 15.56
C VAL A 16 -8.91 -3.49 14.14
N VAL A 17 -8.36 -2.49 13.46
CA VAL A 17 -7.78 -2.64 12.12
C VAL A 17 -6.27 -2.69 12.23
N TYR A 18 -5.69 -3.82 11.85
CA TYR A 18 -4.25 -4.03 11.86
C TYR A 18 -3.63 -3.76 10.50
N ALA A 19 -2.64 -2.88 10.45
CA ALA A 19 -1.87 -2.61 9.24
C ALA A 19 -0.80 -3.70 9.03
N SER A 20 -1.12 -4.69 8.22
CA SER A 20 -0.19 -5.70 7.73
C SER A 20 0.50 -5.25 6.43
N SER A 21 1.06 -6.17 5.66
CA SER A 21 1.82 -5.88 4.44
C SER A 21 1.78 -7.05 3.47
N SER A 22 1.82 -6.78 2.17
CA SER A 22 2.03 -7.79 1.13
C SER A 22 3.37 -8.53 1.26
N SER A 23 4.32 -8.00 2.05
CA SER A 23 5.59 -8.68 2.35
C SER A 23 5.42 -10.02 3.10
N VAL A 24 4.23 -10.33 3.60
CA VAL A 24 3.92 -11.63 4.20
C VAL A 24 3.90 -12.76 3.17
N TYR A 25 3.66 -12.45 1.88
CA TYR A 25 3.63 -13.47 0.82
C TYR A 25 5.02 -13.98 0.42
N GLY A 26 6.08 -13.17 0.62
CA GLY A 26 7.42 -13.48 0.13
C GLY A 26 7.56 -13.26 -1.38
N ASP A 27 8.53 -13.94 -1.99
CA ASP A 27 8.89 -13.77 -3.41
C ASP A 27 8.20 -14.79 -4.33
N ASP A 28 7.81 -15.95 -3.81
CA ASP A 28 7.26 -17.08 -4.60
C ASP A 28 5.72 -17.07 -4.71
N GLY A 29 5.08 -15.96 -4.33
CA GLY A 29 3.62 -15.84 -4.39
C GLY A 29 3.06 -15.99 -5.81
N VAL A 30 2.07 -16.88 -5.98
CA VAL A 30 1.33 -17.00 -7.24
C VAL A 30 0.56 -15.70 -7.49
N MET A 31 0.69 -15.16 -8.71
CA MET A 31 0.01 -13.92 -9.09
C MET A 31 -1.32 -14.20 -9.81
N PRO A 32 -2.36 -13.41 -9.53
CA PRO A 32 -2.46 -12.37 -8.51
C PRO A 32 -2.42 -12.93 -7.09
N MET A 33 -1.79 -12.20 -6.15
CA MET A 33 -1.74 -12.61 -4.75
C MET A 33 -3.14 -12.61 -4.14
N ARG A 34 -3.50 -13.72 -3.49
CA ARG A 34 -4.81 -13.93 -2.85
C ARG A 34 -4.63 -14.15 -1.35
N GLU A 35 -5.62 -13.79 -0.57
CA GLU A 35 -5.59 -13.89 0.89
C GLU A 35 -5.51 -15.35 1.39
N ASP A 36 -6.02 -16.29 0.59
CA ASP A 36 -6.01 -17.73 0.86
C ASP A 36 -4.66 -18.41 0.54
N GLN A 37 -3.73 -17.71 -0.11
CA GLN A 37 -2.38 -18.23 -0.36
C GLN A 37 -1.59 -18.34 0.93
N ARG A 38 -0.77 -19.38 1.02
CA ARG A 38 0.14 -19.59 2.16
C ARG A 38 1.17 -18.47 2.24
N PRO A 39 1.23 -17.68 3.34
CA PRO A 39 2.26 -16.70 3.53
C PRO A 39 3.63 -17.36 3.77
N GLN A 40 4.67 -16.86 3.06
CA GLN A 40 6.06 -17.32 3.20
C GLN A 40 7.02 -16.12 3.18
N PRO A 41 7.01 -15.26 4.21
CA PRO A 41 7.81 -14.05 4.22
C PRO A 41 9.31 -14.35 4.20
N VAL A 42 10.06 -13.60 3.39
CA VAL A 42 11.52 -13.72 3.20
C VAL A 42 12.31 -12.61 3.89
N SER A 43 11.66 -11.81 4.71
CA SER A 43 12.30 -10.73 5.47
C SER A 43 11.83 -10.69 6.92
N PRO A 44 12.69 -10.20 7.86
CA PRO A 44 12.28 -10.02 9.26
C PRO A 44 11.04 -9.13 9.41
N TYR A 45 10.90 -8.12 8.53
CA TYR A 45 9.71 -7.28 8.49
C TYR A 45 8.46 -8.07 8.13
N GLY A 46 8.50 -8.85 7.06
CA GLY A 46 7.37 -9.71 6.64
C GLY A 46 6.99 -10.73 7.72
N VAL A 47 8.00 -11.36 8.35
CA VAL A 47 7.78 -12.29 9.47
C VAL A 47 7.07 -11.59 10.64
N SER A 48 7.52 -10.39 11.02
CA SER A 48 6.89 -9.64 12.11
C SER A 48 5.44 -9.25 11.81
N LYS A 49 5.14 -8.91 10.55
CA LYS A 49 3.78 -8.59 10.10
C LYS A 49 2.88 -9.82 10.14
N LEU A 50 3.35 -10.97 9.65
CA LEU A 50 2.62 -12.23 9.69
C LEU A 50 2.36 -12.70 11.12
N ALA A 51 3.36 -12.64 11.99
CA ALA A 51 3.19 -12.98 13.40
C ALA A 51 2.08 -12.14 14.07
N ALA A 52 2.01 -10.86 13.73
CA ALA A 52 0.98 -9.99 14.24
C ALA A 52 -0.42 -10.28 13.65
N GLU A 53 -0.54 -10.70 12.38
CA GLU A 53 -1.80 -11.22 11.83
C GLU A 53 -2.30 -12.43 12.62
N HIS A 54 -1.42 -13.38 12.93
CA HIS A 54 -1.76 -14.54 13.75
C HIS A 54 -2.21 -14.15 15.16
N LEU A 55 -1.58 -13.14 15.78
CA LEU A 55 -2.05 -12.61 17.06
C LEU A 55 -3.43 -11.97 16.94
N CYS A 56 -3.68 -11.16 15.91
CA CYS A 56 -5.01 -10.60 15.66
C CYS A 56 -6.07 -11.70 15.55
N TYR A 57 -5.80 -12.74 14.77
CA TYR A 57 -6.70 -13.87 14.62
C TYR A 57 -6.90 -14.64 15.95
N LEU A 58 -5.82 -14.89 16.69
CA LEU A 58 -5.88 -15.54 18.00
C LEU A 58 -6.80 -14.78 18.98
N TYR A 59 -6.62 -13.46 19.08
CA TYR A 59 -7.44 -12.63 19.98
C TYR A 59 -8.91 -12.56 19.55
N TRP A 60 -9.17 -12.61 18.25
CA TRP A 60 -10.54 -12.77 17.75
C TRP A 60 -11.15 -14.10 18.18
N VAL A 61 -10.47 -15.21 17.97
CA VAL A 61 -11.00 -16.54 18.29
C VAL A 61 -11.16 -16.74 19.80
N ALA A 62 -10.12 -16.38 20.57
CA ALA A 62 -10.07 -16.66 22.02
C ALA A 62 -10.84 -15.63 22.85
N HIS A 63 -10.79 -14.35 22.49
CA HIS A 63 -11.29 -13.25 23.30
C HIS A 63 -12.40 -12.42 22.64
N LYS A 64 -12.79 -12.77 21.41
CA LYS A 64 -13.80 -12.05 20.60
C LYS A 64 -13.45 -10.59 20.34
N VAL A 65 -12.15 -10.23 20.40
CA VAL A 65 -11.69 -8.90 19.98
C VAL A 65 -11.89 -8.77 18.46
N PRO A 66 -12.71 -7.83 17.96
CA PRO A 66 -13.09 -7.78 16.56
C PRO A 66 -11.96 -7.22 15.67
N THR A 67 -10.95 -8.04 15.39
CA THR A 67 -9.76 -7.67 14.62
C THR A 67 -9.97 -7.89 13.11
N VAL A 68 -9.42 -7.00 12.29
CA VAL A 68 -9.31 -7.13 10.83
C VAL A 68 -7.89 -6.77 10.43
N SER A 69 -7.26 -7.58 9.57
CA SER A 69 -5.89 -7.34 9.09
C SER A 69 -5.90 -6.87 7.62
N LEU A 70 -5.15 -5.82 7.30
CA LEU A 70 -5.04 -5.28 5.95
C LEU A 70 -3.62 -5.45 5.42
N ARG A 71 -3.43 -6.24 4.36
CA ARG A 71 -2.15 -6.43 3.67
C ARG A 71 -1.98 -5.34 2.62
N TYR A 72 -1.38 -4.22 3.03
CA TYR A 72 -1.09 -3.14 2.10
C TYR A 72 0.01 -3.53 1.13
N PHE A 73 -0.22 -3.24 -0.14
CA PHE A 73 0.81 -3.27 -1.18
C PHE A 73 1.63 -1.98 -1.15
N THR A 74 2.25 -1.60 -2.26
CA THR A 74 3.14 -0.43 -2.25
C THR A 74 2.32 0.86 -2.26
N VAL A 75 2.04 1.40 -1.07
CA VAL A 75 1.29 2.66 -0.94
C VAL A 75 2.17 3.84 -1.34
N TYR A 76 1.64 4.73 -2.19
CA TYR A 76 2.27 5.96 -2.62
C TYR A 76 1.32 7.15 -2.48
N GLY A 77 1.85 8.36 -2.47
CA GLY A 77 1.04 9.58 -2.45
C GLY A 77 1.64 10.71 -1.61
N PRO A 78 0.89 11.81 -1.45
CA PRO A 78 1.32 12.95 -0.65
C PRO A 78 1.73 12.55 0.78
N ARG A 79 2.77 13.20 1.29
CA ARG A 79 3.34 12.95 2.63
C ARG A 79 4.02 11.57 2.77
N GLN A 80 4.40 10.93 1.67
CA GLN A 80 5.23 9.74 1.73
C GLN A 80 6.56 10.06 2.43
N ARG A 81 7.06 9.11 3.23
CA ARG A 81 8.34 9.28 3.95
C ARG A 81 9.50 9.56 2.97
N PRO A 82 10.46 10.41 3.37
CA PRO A 82 11.58 10.81 2.50
C PRO A 82 12.49 9.66 2.03
N ASP A 83 12.56 8.58 2.80
CA ASP A 83 13.37 7.39 2.49
C ASP A 83 12.73 6.47 1.44
N MET A 84 11.46 6.68 1.11
CA MET A 84 10.75 5.87 0.14
C MET A 84 11.09 6.24 -1.31
N ALA A 85 11.03 5.24 -2.19
CA ALA A 85 11.48 5.35 -3.58
C ALA A 85 10.85 6.52 -4.34
N PHE A 86 9.52 6.68 -4.29
CA PHE A 86 8.84 7.78 -4.99
C PHE A 86 9.31 9.16 -4.54
N ASN A 87 9.44 9.37 -3.23
CA ASN A 87 9.91 10.63 -2.69
C ASN A 87 11.34 10.93 -3.16
N ARG A 88 12.25 9.93 -3.05
CA ARG A 88 13.64 10.06 -3.50
C ARG A 88 13.74 10.32 -5.00
N PHE A 89 12.97 9.63 -5.82
CA PHE A 89 12.98 9.79 -7.28
C PHE A 89 12.50 11.19 -7.68
N LEU A 90 11.39 11.65 -7.13
CA LEU A 90 10.87 12.99 -7.40
C LEU A 90 11.84 14.10 -6.98
N HIS A 91 12.44 13.97 -5.79
CA HIS A 91 13.42 14.95 -5.33
C HIS A 91 14.64 15.02 -6.27
N ALA A 92 15.22 13.87 -6.65
CA ALA A 92 16.34 13.83 -7.57
C ALA A 92 15.98 14.45 -8.94
N MET A 93 14.81 14.10 -9.50
CA MET A 93 14.34 14.64 -10.78
C MET A 93 14.13 16.16 -10.74
N LEU A 94 13.51 16.67 -9.67
CA LEU A 94 13.28 18.11 -9.50
C LEU A 94 14.58 18.89 -9.26
N ALA A 95 15.57 18.28 -8.63
CA ALA A 95 16.91 18.85 -8.44
C ALA A 95 17.80 18.73 -9.69
N GLY A 96 17.40 18.03 -10.73
CA GLY A 96 18.23 17.73 -11.89
C GLY A 96 19.37 16.73 -11.56
N GLU A 97 19.23 15.97 -10.51
CA GLU A 97 20.21 14.98 -10.06
C GLU A 97 19.93 13.60 -10.68
N ALA A 98 20.97 12.76 -10.71
CA ALA A 98 20.82 11.38 -11.19
C ALA A 98 19.98 10.56 -10.22
N VAL A 99 18.98 9.86 -10.75
CA VAL A 99 18.15 8.92 -9.99
C VAL A 99 18.92 7.62 -9.75
N THR A 100 19.13 7.27 -8.49
CA THR A 100 19.74 5.98 -8.14
C THR A 100 18.71 4.86 -8.17
N LEU A 101 18.87 3.96 -9.13
CA LEU A 101 18.02 2.77 -9.29
C LEU A 101 18.79 1.52 -8.85
N TYR A 102 18.18 0.69 -7.99
CA TYR A 102 18.72 -0.60 -7.61
C TYR A 102 18.16 -1.69 -8.54
N GLY A 103 19.06 -2.40 -9.22
CA GLY A 103 18.72 -3.42 -10.22
C GLY A 103 18.37 -2.83 -11.59
N THR A 104 17.63 -3.58 -12.40
CA THR A 104 17.31 -3.22 -13.80
C THR A 104 16.09 -2.28 -13.93
N GLY A 105 15.30 -2.10 -12.88
CA GLY A 105 14.03 -1.36 -12.93
C GLY A 105 12.86 -2.16 -13.53
N GLU A 106 13.09 -3.40 -13.96
CA GLU A 106 12.03 -4.29 -14.49
C GLU A 106 11.19 -4.94 -13.37
N GLN A 107 11.67 -4.85 -12.11
CA GLN A 107 10.87 -5.33 -10.99
C GLN A 107 9.53 -4.60 -10.92
N THR A 108 8.47 -5.37 -10.88
CA THR A 108 7.12 -4.85 -10.84
C THR A 108 6.60 -4.77 -9.41
N ARG A 109 5.72 -3.79 -9.16
CA ARG A 109 4.98 -3.64 -7.90
C ARG A 109 3.53 -3.32 -8.21
N ASP A 110 2.66 -3.66 -7.29
CA ASP A 110 1.32 -3.12 -7.25
C ASP A 110 1.37 -1.82 -6.42
N PHE A 111 1.04 -0.70 -7.05
CA PHE A 111 1.07 0.62 -6.42
C PHE A 111 -0.35 1.05 -6.07
N THR A 112 -0.56 1.35 -4.79
CA THR A 112 -1.86 1.76 -4.24
C THR A 112 -1.81 3.23 -3.85
N PHE A 113 -2.72 4.04 -4.37
CA PHE A 113 -2.79 5.45 -3.97
C PHE A 113 -3.21 5.57 -2.50
N VAL A 114 -2.59 6.52 -1.78
CA VAL A 114 -2.83 6.70 -0.34
C VAL A 114 -4.30 6.97 -0.01
N GLY A 115 -5.02 7.68 -0.88
CA GLY A 115 -6.46 7.93 -0.72
C GLY A 115 -7.28 6.63 -0.73
N ASP A 116 -6.95 5.69 -1.62
CA ASP A 116 -7.62 4.38 -1.69
C ASP A 116 -7.26 3.51 -0.48
N ALA A 117 -5.98 3.54 -0.05
CA ALA A 117 -5.56 2.86 1.17
C ALA A 117 -6.30 3.38 2.42
N VAL A 118 -6.50 4.69 2.52
CA VAL A 118 -7.28 5.32 3.60
C VAL A 118 -8.75 4.92 3.51
N ALA A 119 -9.36 4.99 2.32
CA ALA A 119 -10.75 4.59 2.12
C ALA A 119 -10.98 3.12 2.47
N ALA A 120 -10.06 2.23 2.07
CA ALA A 120 -10.08 0.81 2.42
C ALA A 120 -9.95 0.59 3.93
N THR A 121 -9.07 1.35 4.61
CA THR A 121 -8.90 1.28 6.07
C THR A 121 -10.19 1.67 6.81
N ILE A 122 -10.81 2.78 6.41
CA ILE A 122 -12.09 3.22 6.97
C ILE A 122 -13.20 2.21 6.66
N GLY A 123 -13.21 1.68 5.42
CA GLY A 123 -14.14 0.63 5.00
C GLY A 123 -14.01 -0.62 5.85
N ALA A 124 -12.79 -1.07 6.13
CA ALA A 124 -12.52 -2.22 7.00
C ALA A 124 -12.95 -1.98 8.45
N ALA A 125 -12.72 -0.78 8.98
CA ALA A 125 -13.18 -0.41 10.32
C ALA A 125 -14.71 -0.49 10.45
N ASN A 126 -15.44 -0.10 9.40
CA ASN A 126 -16.91 -0.07 9.42
C ASN A 126 -17.55 -1.42 9.05
N ARG A 127 -17.03 -2.09 8.00
CA ARG A 127 -17.68 -3.24 7.36
C ARG A 127 -16.83 -4.52 7.35
N GLY A 128 -15.53 -4.44 7.68
CA GLY A 128 -14.65 -5.61 7.67
C GLY A 128 -15.13 -6.70 8.61
N GLU A 129 -15.07 -7.94 8.16
CA GLU A 129 -15.46 -9.10 8.95
C GLU A 129 -14.36 -9.43 9.97
N PRO A 130 -14.69 -9.54 11.28
CA PRO A 130 -13.72 -9.88 12.30
C PRO A 130 -13.02 -11.22 12.04
N GLY A 131 -11.71 -11.26 12.29
CA GLY A 131 -10.87 -12.43 12.05
C GLY A 131 -10.40 -12.58 10.60
N HIS A 132 -10.83 -11.69 9.69
CA HIS A 132 -10.44 -11.75 8.27
C HIS A 132 -9.22 -10.89 7.93
N VAL A 133 -8.61 -11.27 6.82
CA VAL A 133 -7.48 -10.57 6.19
C VAL A 133 -7.93 -10.08 4.82
N TYR A 134 -7.53 -8.87 4.43
CA TYR A 134 -7.83 -8.30 3.11
C TYR A 134 -6.58 -7.74 2.45
N ASN A 135 -6.42 -7.99 1.16
CA ASN A 135 -5.40 -7.34 0.34
C ASN A 135 -5.85 -5.93 -0.06
N ILE A 136 -4.96 -4.96 0.13
CA ILE A 136 -5.20 -3.58 -0.28
C ILE A 136 -4.17 -3.21 -1.33
N GLY A 137 -4.55 -3.40 -2.59
CA GLY A 137 -3.72 -3.16 -3.77
C GLY A 137 -4.42 -2.26 -4.79
N GLY A 138 -3.66 -1.72 -5.76
CA GLY A 138 -4.17 -0.93 -6.88
C GLY A 138 -4.73 -1.79 -8.03
N GLY A 139 -4.50 -3.10 -7.98
CA GLY A 139 -5.02 -4.07 -8.98
C GLY A 139 -4.19 -4.16 -10.26
N ALA A 140 -3.00 -3.54 -10.31
CA ALA A 140 -2.14 -3.61 -11.49
C ALA A 140 -0.65 -3.67 -11.15
N ARG A 141 0.09 -4.35 -12.00
CA ARG A 141 1.55 -4.47 -11.90
C ARG A 141 2.23 -3.45 -12.79
N VAL A 142 3.02 -2.57 -12.17
CA VAL A 142 3.79 -1.53 -12.89
C VAL A 142 5.28 -1.73 -12.59
N SER A 143 6.13 -1.64 -13.63
CA SER A 143 7.58 -1.68 -13.44
C SER A 143 8.09 -0.36 -12.87
N VAL A 144 9.22 -0.41 -12.16
CA VAL A 144 9.87 0.80 -11.65
C VAL A 144 10.30 1.71 -12.80
N ASN A 145 10.75 1.16 -13.94
CA ASN A 145 11.06 1.93 -15.14
C ASN A 145 9.86 2.73 -15.62
N ARG A 146 8.69 2.11 -15.69
CA ARG A 146 7.45 2.81 -16.08
C ARG A 146 7.07 3.92 -15.12
N VAL A 147 7.25 3.73 -13.82
CA VAL A 147 7.05 4.78 -12.82
C VAL A 147 8.00 5.95 -13.06
N LEU A 148 9.28 5.69 -13.33
CA LEU A 148 10.27 6.73 -13.60
C LEU A 148 9.94 7.52 -14.88
N GLU A 149 9.47 6.85 -15.94
CA GLU A 149 9.00 7.51 -17.17
C GLU A 149 7.84 8.47 -16.88
N LEU A 150 6.83 8.02 -16.12
CA LEU A 150 5.69 8.85 -15.76
C LEU A 150 6.12 10.06 -14.91
N MET A 151 6.99 9.84 -13.92
CA MET A 151 7.53 10.92 -13.09
C MET A 151 8.32 11.94 -13.94
N ALA A 152 9.19 11.46 -14.86
CA ALA A 152 9.96 12.31 -15.73
C ALA A 152 9.07 13.16 -16.65
N ALA A 153 8.02 12.57 -17.22
CA ALA A 153 7.06 13.30 -18.06
C ALA A 153 6.41 14.46 -17.29
N CYS A 154 6.08 14.23 -16.02
CA CYS A 154 5.44 15.26 -15.19
C CYS A 154 6.41 16.31 -14.67
N THR A 155 7.64 15.95 -14.33
CA THR A 155 8.66 16.92 -13.91
C THR A 155 9.09 17.80 -15.10
N ALA A 156 9.18 17.25 -16.31
CA ALA A 156 9.45 18.00 -17.53
C ALA A 156 8.32 19.01 -17.84
N SER A 157 7.07 18.64 -17.68
CA SER A 157 5.92 19.55 -17.81
C SER A 157 5.93 20.63 -16.73
N SER A 158 6.32 20.30 -15.49
CA SER A 158 6.36 21.25 -14.37
C SER A 158 7.48 22.28 -14.53
N THR A 159 8.60 21.94 -15.15
CA THR A 159 9.68 22.90 -15.43
C THR A 159 9.28 23.97 -16.44
N PHE A 160 8.37 23.66 -17.38
CA PHE A 160 7.82 24.65 -18.32
C PHE A 160 6.69 25.50 -17.73
N HIS A 161 6.07 25.10 -16.62
CA HIS A 161 4.91 25.73 -15.99
C HIS A 161 5.09 26.13 -14.52
N LEU A 162 6.31 26.21 -14.00
CA LEU A 162 6.62 26.58 -12.61
C LEU A 162 5.98 27.90 -12.15
N ALA A 163 5.47 28.73 -13.06
CA ALA A 163 4.74 29.94 -12.75
C ALA A 163 3.21 29.74 -12.52
N ARG A 164 2.63 28.56 -12.83
CA ARG A 164 1.17 28.34 -12.79
C ARG A 164 0.66 27.07 -12.10
N TYR A 165 1.50 26.08 -11.78
CA TYR A 165 1.03 24.78 -11.26
C TYR A 165 1.88 24.25 -10.11
N SER A 166 1.81 24.86 -8.93
CA SER A 166 2.50 24.36 -7.74
C SER A 166 1.76 23.24 -7.01
N SER A 167 0.54 22.87 -7.40
CA SER A 167 -0.27 21.89 -6.67
C SER A 167 -0.92 20.79 -7.52
N THR A 168 -1.09 20.99 -8.83
CA THR A 168 -1.95 20.13 -9.64
C THR A 168 -1.20 18.95 -10.29
N CYS A 169 0.06 19.13 -10.70
CA CYS A 169 0.79 18.09 -11.42
C CYS A 169 1.25 16.93 -10.53
N CYS A 170 1.59 17.20 -9.26
CA CYS A 170 1.87 16.11 -8.29
C CYS A 170 0.61 15.37 -7.86
N SER A 171 -0.56 16.04 -7.89
CA SER A 171 -1.83 15.39 -7.62
C SER A 171 -2.27 14.46 -8.74
N ASP A 172 -1.95 14.80 -10.00
CA ASP A 172 -2.39 14.02 -11.17
C ASP A 172 -1.56 12.75 -11.40
N ILE A 173 -0.25 12.75 -11.07
CA ILE A 173 0.55 11.50 -11.01
C ILE A 173 0.20 10.67 -9.79
N LEU A 174 -0.17 11.33 -8.72
CA LEU A 174 -0.46 10.73 -7.43
C LEU A 174 -1.98 10.56 -7.22
N SER A 175 -2.80 10.92 -8.20
CA SER A 175 -4.23 10.65 -8.20
C SER A 175 -4.52 9.27 -8.80
N PRO A 176 -5.61 8.59 -8.37
CA PRO A 176 -6.03 7.32 -8.98
C PRO A 176 -6.25 7.43 -10.50
N THR A 177 -6.56 8.62 -11.03
CA THR A 177 -6.84 8.85 -12.45
C THR A 177 -5.58 8.93 -13.32
N GLY A 178 -4.47 9.49 -12.83
CA GLY A 178 -3.23 9.62 -13.63
C GLY A 178 -2.49 8.29 -13.84
N ILE A 179 -2.64 7.34 -12.91
CA ILE A 179 -2.11 5.97 -13.07
C ILE A 179 -3.19 5.02 -13.59
N ALA A 180 -4.49 5.32 -13.38
CA ALA A 180 -5.61 4.47 -13.76
C ALA A 180 -5.99 4.56 -15.25
N GLU A 181 -5.64 5.60 -15.99
CA GLU A 181 -5.84 5.62 -17.45
C GLU A 181 -4.92 4.66 -18.22
N GLY A 182 -3.86 4.13 -17.52
CA GLY A 182 -3.05 3.02 -18.02
C GLY A 182 -3.32 1.67 -17.36
N ILE A 183 -4.22 1.61 -16.38
CA ILE A 183 -4.43 0.45 -15.51
C ILE A 183 -5.93 0.30 -15.32
N GLY A 184 -6.54 -0.63 -16.06
CA GLY A 184 -7.98 -0.90 -16.01
C GLY A 184 -8.47 -1.07 -14.56
N ALA A 185 -9.28 -0.12 -14.12
CA ALA A 185 -9.83 -0.08 -12.79
C ALA A 185 -10.77 -1.27 -12.54
N GLN A 186 -10.38 -2.18 -11.66
CA GLN A 186 -11.36 -3.03 -10.99
C GLN A 186 -11.71 -2.42 -9.62
N ARG A 187 -12.80 -1.68 -9.60
CA ARG A 187 -13.44 -1.12 -8.39
C ARG A 187 -14.31 -2.17 -7.67
N GLU A 188 -13.88 -3.40 -7.52
CA GLU A 188 -14.67 -4.43 -6.83
C GLU A 188 -13.86 -5.12 -5.74
N VAL A 189 -13.69 -4.49 -4.59
CA VAL A 189 -13.14 -5.22 -3.43
C VAL A 189 -13.92 -5.02 -2.12
N LEU A 190 -14.98 -4.20 -2.09
CA LEU A 190 -15.82 -4.09 -0.87
C LEU A 190 -17.32 -3.93 -1.18
N THR A 191 -17.86 -4.62 -2.19
CA THR A 191 -19.32 -4.63 -2.46
C THR A 191 -19.92 -6.05 -2.39
N LYS A 192 -19.42 -6.89 -1.53
CA LYS A 192 -20.15 -8.07 -1.08
C LYS A 192 -19.97 -8.26 0.40
#